data_e5f4e80b670aeb3fcae0ed5826af68ba
#
_entry.id   e5f4e80b670aeb3fcae0ed5826af68ba
#
_cell.length_a   1.000
_cell.length_b   1.000
_cell.length_c   1.000
_cell.angle_alpha   90.00
_cell.angle_beta   90.00
_cell.angle_gamma   90.00
#
_symmetry.space_group_name_H-M   'P 1'
#
loop_
_entity.id
_entity.type
_entity.pdbx_description
1 polymer ?
#
loop_
_entity_poly.entity_id
_entity_poly.type
_entity_poly.pdbx_seq_one_letter_code
_entity_poly.pdbx_strand_id
1 'polypeptide(L)'
;MTTTLTSPSPEVVDFLTAGIARFTRQDPAAIRADSALVDLGLQSIDAVLLSGEVEDHFGIELDPATIFEHDTLASFASDITARLKTR
;
A
#
# COMPACT_ATOMS: atom_id res chain seq x y z
N MET A 1 -21.54 17.83 6.35
CA MET A 1 -20.74 16.83 6.99
C MET A 1 -19.59 16.37 6.13
N THR A 2 -18.61 16.03 6.76
CA THR A 2 -17.37 15.74 6.08
C THR A 2 -17.20 14.26 5.89
N THR A 3 -16.72 13.89 4.74
CA THR A 3 -16.36 12.51 4.53
C THR A 3 -15.25 12.12 5.47
N THR A 4 -15.28 10.88 5.91
CA THR A 4 -14.22 10.33 6.75
C THR A 4 -13.15 9.66 5.92
N LEU A 5 -13.34 9.59 4.60
CA LEU A 5 -12.38 8.93 3.73
C LEU A 5 -11.14 9.80 3.57
N THR A 6 -9.98 9.19 3.71
CA THR A 6 -8.71 9.84 3.47
C THR A 6 -8.26 9.51 2.06
N SER A 7 -8.03 10.55 1.27
CA SER A 7 -7.50 10.33 -0.07
C SER A 7 -6.07 9.84 0.02
N PRO A 8 -5.69 8.84 -0.77
CA PRO A 8 -4.32 8.35 -0.72
C PRO A 8 -3.35 9.40 -1.25
N SER A 9 -2.24 9.58 -0.53
CA SER A 9 -1.18 10.46 -0.96
C SER A 9 -0.54 9.90 -2.22
N PRO A 10 -0.28 10.74 -3.25
CA PRO A 10 0.44 10.25 -4.43
C PRO A 10 1.79 9.64 -4.09
N GLU A 11 2.47 10.18 -3.09
CA GLU A 11 3.76 9.63 -2.66
C GLU A 11 3.60 8.21 -2.13
N VAL A 12 2.56 7.96 -1.34
CA VAL A 12 2.29 6.63 -0.81
C VAL A 12 1.93 5.68 -1.95
N VAL A 13 1.05 6.12 -2.85
CA VAL A 13 0.65 5.29 -3.99
C VAL A 13 1.86 4.92 -4.83
N ASP A 14 2.73 5.89 -5.12
CA ASP A 14 3.91 5.65 -5.95
C ASP A 14 4.87 4.69 -5.25
N PHE A 15 5.07 4.85 -3.95
CA PHE A 15 5.94 3.96 -3.20
C PHE A 15 5.43 2.53 -3.22
N LEU A 16 4.14 2.35 -2.99
CA LEU A 16 3.53 1.02 -2.99
C LEU A 16 3.57 0.41 -4.38
N THR A 17 3.27 1.19 -5.40
CA THR A 17 3.28 0.71 -6.78
C THR A 17 4.68 0.21 -7.15
N ALA A 18 5.70 0.98 -6.83
CA ALA A 18 7.07 0.59 -7.14
C ALA A 18 7.47 -0.68 -6.38
N GLY A 19 7.09 -0.76 -5.11
CA GLY A 19 7.41 -1.95 -4.31
C GLY A 19 6.72 -3.19 -4.82
N ILE A 20 5.42 -3.08 -5.10
CA ILE A 20 4.65 -4.22 -5.60
C ILE A 20 5.19 -4.67 -6.96
N ALA A 21 5.49 -3.71 -7.85
CA ALA A 21 6.05 -4.03 -9.16
C ALA A 21 7.35 -4.82 -9.01
N ARG A 22 8.18 -4.40 -8.07
CA ARG A 22 9.47 -5.06 -7.86
C ARG A 22 9.29 -6.48 -7.34
N PHE A 23 8.40 -6.67 -6.36
CA PHE A 23 8.18 -8.00 -5.78
C PHE A 23 7.47 -8.95 -6.74
N THR A 24 6.60 -8.43 -7.58
CA THR A 24 5.81 -9.26 -8.48
C THR A 24 6.36 -9.30 -9.91
N ARG A 25 7.43 -8.54 -10.16
CA ARG A 25 8.09 -8.47 -11.47
C ARG A 25 7.14 -8.01 -12.56
N GLN A 26 6.33 -7.01 -12.23
CA GLN A 26 5.40 -6.40 -13.18
C GLN A 26 5.89 -5.01 -13.54
N ASP A 27 5.43 -4.52 -14.69
CA ASP A 27 5.64 -3.13 -15.06
C ASP A 27 4.81 -2.26 -14.11
N PRO A 28 5.40 -1.25 -13.46
CA PRO A 28 4.61 -0.36 -12.60
C PRO A 28 3.40 0.25 -13.29
N ALA A 29 3.49 0.47 -14.60
CA ALA A 29 2.38 1.03 -15.36
C ALA A 29 1.18 0.09 -15.43
N ALA A 30 1.39 -1.20 -15.18
CA ALA A 30 0.31 -2.18 -15.17
C ALA A 30 -0.43 -2.19 -13.84
N ILE A 31 0.09 -1.55 -12.81
CA ILE A 31 -0.49 -1.53 -11.47
C ILE A 31 -1.24 -0.21 -11.31
N ARG A 32 -2.50 -0.31 -10.94
CA ARG A 32 -3.38 0.86 -10.83
C ARG A 32 -3.86 1.01 -9.39
N ALA A 33 -4.27 2.22 -9.04
CA ALA A 33 -4.81 2.49 -7.72
C ALA A 33 -6.03 1.62 -7.42
N ASP A 34 -6.82 1.30 -8.42
CA ASP A 34 -8.00 0.46 -8.25
C ASP A 34 -7.73 -1.02 -8.45
N SER A 35 -6.47 -1.40 -8.64
CA SER A 35 -6.12 -2.82 -8.76
C SER A 35 -6.46 -3.55 -7.47
N ALA A 36 -7.04 -4.74 -7.61
CA ALA A 36 -7.29 -5.60 -6.46
C ALA A 36 -5.96 -6.20 -6.00
N LEU A 37 -5.66 -6.05 -4.73
CA LEU A 37 -4.39 -6.52 -4.19
C LEU A 37 -4.19 -8.01 -4.39
N VAL A 38 -5.29 -8.79 -4.27
CA VAL A 38 -5.19 -10.25 -4.46
C VAL A 38 -4.81 -10.62 -5.89
N ASP A 39 -5.11 -9.75 -6.86
CA ASP A 39 -4.81 -10.02 -8.27
C ASP A 39 -3.39 -9.63 -8.65
N LEU A 40 -2.68 -8.93 -7.78
CA LEU A 40 -1.34 -8.45 -8.10
C LEU A 40 -0.26 -9.52 -7.92
N GLY A 41 -0.60 -10.63 -7.27
CA GLY A 41 0.34 -11.73 -7.14
C GLY A 41 1.29 -11.62 -5.95
N LEU A 42 0.94 -10.78 -4.98
CA LEU A 42 1.76 -10.68 -3.76
C LEU A 42 1.60 -11.93 -2.92
N GLN A 43 2.72 -12.45 -2.45
CA GLN A 43 2.75 -13.56 -1.51
C GLN A 43 2.88 -13.03 -0.10
N SER A 44 2.69 -13.92 0.88
CA SER A 44 2.78 -13.51 2.30
C SER A 44 4.14 -12.92 2.63
N ILE A 45 5.21 -13.51 2.11
CA ILE A 45 6.55 -12.99 2.37
C ILE A 45 6.71 -11.61 1.73
N ASP A 46 6.11 -11.39 0.56
CA ASP A 46 6.18 -10.10 -0.09
C ASP A 46 5.48 -9.04 0.76
N ALA A 47 4.35 -9.39 1.36
CA ALA A 47 3.63 -8.46 2.23
C ALA A 47 4.47 -8.08 3.46
N VAL A 48 5.17 -9.05 4.04
CA VAL A 48 6.04 -8.78 5.18
C VAL A 48 7.16 -7.81 4.78
N LEU A 49 7.79 -8.07 3.64
CA LEU A 49 8.90 -7.24 3.20
C LEU A 49 8.43 -5.84 2.81
N LEU A 50 7.31 -5.75 2.11
CA LEU A 50 6.77 -4.46 1.71
C LEU A 50 6.36 -3.64 2.93
N SER A 51 5.73 -4.28 3.91
CA SER A 51 5.34 -3.59 5.14
C SER A 51 6.56 -3.03 5.87
N GLY A 52 7.64 -3.80 5.90
CA GLY A 52 8.89 -3.32 6.51
C GLY A 52 9.46 -2.12 5.76
N GLU A 53 9.39 -2.13 4.44
CA GLU A 53 9.86 -1.00 3.65
C GLU A 53 9.01 0.25 3.90
N VAL A 54 7.70 0.07 4.02
CA VAL A 54 6.81 1.18 4.33
C VAL A 54 7.14 1.76 5.70
N GLU A 55 7.33 0.88 6.69
CA GLU A 55 7.69 1.34 8.03
C GLU A 55 8.97 2.17 8.03
N ASP A 56 9.99 1.69 7.33
CA ASP A 56 11.27 2.37 7.29
C ASP A 56 11.20 3.69 6.54
N HIS A 57 10.48 3.68 5.42
CA HIS A 57 10.43 4.86 4.56
C HIS A 57 9.59 5.97 5.17
N PHE A 58 8.45 5.63 5.75
CA PHE A 58 7.52 6.62 6.26
C PHE A 58 7.58 6.81 7.77
N GLY A 59 8.33 5.98 8.48
CA GLY A 59 8.48 6.12 9.92
C GLY A 59 7.23 5.79 10.70
N ILE A 60 6.49 4.77 10.28
CA ILE A 60 5.28 4.32 10.95
C ILE A 60 5.40 2.84 11.29
N GLU A 61 4.48 2.36 12.12
CA GLU A 61 4.36 0.93 12.39
C GLU A 61 3.25 0.37 11.52
N LEU A 62 3.48 -0.80 10.95
CA LEU A 62 2.52 -1.41 10.04
C LEU A 62 2.58 -2.93 10.17
N ASP A 63 1.48 -3.53 10.61
CA ASP A 63 1.37 -4.98 10.69
C ASP A 63 1.30 -5.53 9.26
N PRO A 64 2.11 -6.54 8.91
CA PRO A 64 2.04 -7.14 7.57
C PRO A 64 0.66 -7.63 7.18
N ALA A 65 -0.15 -8.08 8.15
CA ALA A 65 -1.50 -8.55 7.86
C ALA A 65 -2.41 -7.45 7.35
N THR A 66 -2.07 -6.19 7.60
CA THR A 66 -2.91 -5.07 7.20
C THR A 66 -3.16 -5.05 5.70
N ILE A 67 -2.16 -5.43 4.89
CA ILE A 67 -2.33 -5.41 3.45
C ILE A 67 -3.46 -6.32 3.00
N PHE A 68 -3.67 -7.43 3.72
CA PHE A 68 -4.71 -8.40 3.36
C PHE A 68 -6.10 -7.98 3.85
N GLU A 69 -6.19 -6.90 4.62
CA GLU A 69 -7.47 -6.35 5.05
C GLU A 69 -8.07 -5.39 4.04
N HIS A 70 -7.32 -5.07 3.01
CA HIS A 70 -7.77 -4.12 1.99
C HIS A 70 -7.98 -4.81 0.65
N ASP A 71 -8.98 -4.35 -0.08
CA ASP A 71 -9.31 -4.94 -1.38
C ASP A 71 -8.45 -4.37 -2.49
N THR A 72 -8.16 -3.06 -2.43
CA THR A 72 -7.46 -2.38 -3.51
C THR A 72 -6.22 -1.68 -3.01
N LEU A 73 -5.34 -1.37 -3.96
CA LEU A 73 -4.14 -0.60 -3.67
C LEU A 73 -4.51 0.77 -3.06
N ALA A 74 -5.51 1.43 -3.62
CA ALA A 74 -5.94 2.74 -3.12
C ALA A 74 -6.41 2.66 -1.67
N SER A 75 -7.15 1.62 -1.32
CA SER A 75 -7.63 1.44 0.05
C SER A 75 -6.46 1.31 1.02
N PHE A 76 -5.47 0.48 0.66
CA PHE A 76 -4.29 0.29 1.48
C PHE A 76 -3.49 1.59 1.58
N ALA A 77 -3.33 2.29 0.46
CA ALA A 77 -2.61 3.57 0.44
C ALA A 77 -3.32 4.61 1.30
N SER A 78 -4.65 4.62 1.31
CA SER A 78 -5.42 5.53 2.16
C SER A 78 -5.18 5.27 3.63
N ASP A 79 -5.12 4.00 4.01
CA ASP A 79 -4.85 3.61 5.39
C ASP A 79 -3.47 4.13 5.82
N ILE A 80 -2.46 3.89 4.99
CA ILE A 80 -1.11 4.38 5.29
C ILE A 80 -1.10 5.90 5.39
N THR A 81 -1.76 6.58 4.46
CA THR A 81 -1.83 8.03 4.47
C THR A 81 -2.46 8.54 5.76
N ALA A 82 -3.53 7.88 6.21
CA ALA A 82 -4.19 8.25 7.46
C ALA A 82 -3.25 8.09 8.65
N ARG A 83 -2.47 7.01 8.68
CA ARG A 83 -1.49 6.79 9.77
C ARG A 83 -0.43 7.87 9.79
N LEU A 84 -0.02 8.35 8.61
CA LEU A 84 0.96 9.42 8.53
C LEU A 84 0.43 10.72 9.12
N LYS A 85 -0.86 10.96 9.00
CA LYS A 85 -1.46 12.20 9.50
C LYS A 85 -1.65 12.19 11.01
N THR A 86 -1.67 11.02 11.63
CA THR A 86 -1.98 10.91 13.04
C THR A 86 -0.77 10.64 13.92
N ARG A 87 0.38 10.47 13.33
CA ARG A 87 1.59 10.20 14.09
C ARG A 87 2.19 11.45 14.67
#